data_3a8f07912100d304b84708e6dc7eaa9a
#
_entry.id   3a8f07912100d304b84708e6dc7eaa9a
#
_cell.length_a   1.000
_cell.length_b   1.000
_cell.length_c   1.000
_cell.angle_alpha   90.00
_cell.angle_beta   90.00
_cell.angle_gamma   90.00
#
_symmetry.space_group_name_H-M   'P 1'
#
loop_
_entity.id
_entity.type
_entity.pdbx_description
1 polymer ?
#
loop_
_entity_poly.entity_id
_entity_poly.type
_entity_poly.pdbx_seq_one_letter_code
_entity_poly.pdbx_strand_id
1 'polypeptide(L)'
;MAKKRLKKLESTLTQLIQSLNWKDFELLCDLIFANAGWQRIATLGGTEKAIDLDLMSPVTGRRLFVQVKSRSNKKTFIKYLAEFDEHDQYDEMYFIVHSPKGDVSKWTQATDPKIKVFAGPDIAKLTVSAGLIDWLIKKCS
;
A
#
# COMPACT_ATOMS: atom_id res chain seq x y z
N MET A 1 -11.31 -13.90 22.17
CA MET A 1 -12.35 -12.91 21.87
C MET A 1 -11.81 -11.70 21.15
N ALA A 2 -10.73 -11.08 21.61
CA ALA A 2 -10.14 -9.89 20.97
C ALA A 2 -9.70 -10.14 19.53
N LYS A 3 -9.02 -11.23 19.24
CA LYS A 3 -8.56 -11.57 17.89
C LYS A 3 -9.71 -11.74 16.90
N LYS A 4 -10.82 -12.32 17.34
CA LYS A 4 -11.98 -12.54 16.50
C LYS A 4 -12.69 -11.24 16.15
N ARG A 5 -12.76 -10.31 17.11
CA ARG A 5 -13.32 -8.97 16.89
C ARG A 5 -12.47 -8.13 15.98
N LEU A 6 -11.16 -8.23 16.12
CA LEU A 6 -10.21 -7.52 15.24
C LEU A 6 -10.34 -7.99 13.79
N LYS A 7 -10.41 -9.30 13.56
CA LYS A 7 -10.60 -9.85 12.22
C LYS A 7 -11.91 -9.38 11.59
N LYS A 8 -12.98 -9.30 12.38
CA LYS A 8 -14.27 -8.80 11.91
C LYS A 8 -14.18 -7.32 11.52
N LEU A 9 -13.49 -6.51 12.31
CA LEU A 9 -13.25 -5.11 12.01
C LEU A 9 -12.42 -4.98 10.72
N GLU A 10 -11.34 -5.73 10.58
CA GLU A 10 -10.50 -5.70 9.38
C GLU A 10 -11.28 -6.09 8.14
N SER A 11 -12.15 -7.10 8.22
CA SER A 11 -13.01 -7.50 7.11
C SER A 11 -13.96 -6.39 6.70
N THR A 12 -14.57 -5.72 7.66
CA THR A 12 -15.48 -4.59 7.41
C THR A 12 -14.72 -3.42 6.76
N LEU A 13 -13.54 -3.09 7.29
CA LEU A 13 -12.71 -2.02 6.74
C LEU A 13 -12.24 -2.35 5.33
N THR A 14 -11.92 -3.61 5.07
CA THR A 14 -11.54 -4.07 3.73
C THR A 14 -12.65 -3.79 2.72
N GLN A 15 -13.90 -4.07 3.08
CA GLN A 15 -15.04 -3.77 2.23
C GLN A 15 -15.18 -2.27 1.96
N LEU A 16 -15.00 -1.45 2.98
CA LEU A 16 -15.04 0.01 2.83
C LEU A 16 -13.92 0.50 1.90
N ILE A 17 -12.73 -0.01 2.07
CA ILE A 17 -11.58 0.34 1.22
C ILE A 17 -11.86 -0.02 -0.24
N GLN A 18 -12.43 -1.20 -0.49
CA GLN A 18 -12.79 -1.63 -1.83
C GLN A 18 -13.84 -0.74 -2.49
N SER A 19 -14.67 -0.08 -1.70
CA SER A 19 -15.69 0.84 -2.21
C SER A 19 -15.14 2.23 -2.53
N LEU A 20 -13.92 2.56 -2.08
CA LEU A 20 -13.33 3.86 -2.36
C LEU A 20 -13.06 4.02 -3.85
N ASN A 21 -13.30 5.23 -4.36
CA ASN A 21 -12.85 5.57 -5.70
C ASN A 21 -11.32 5.70 -5.70
N TRP A 22 -10.74 5.75 -6.89
CA TRP A 22 -9.29 5.78 -7.04
C TRP A 22 -8.63 6.97 -6.30
N LYS A 23 -9.23 8.15 -6.40
CA LYS A 23 -8.70 9.37 -5.77
C LYS A 23 -8.65 9.25 -4.25
N ASP A 24 -9.71 8.74 -3.65
CA ASP A 24 -9.77 8.55 -2.20
C ASP A 24 -8.84 7.42 -1.75
N PHE A 25 -8.67 6.39 -2.56
CA PHE A 25 -7.71 5.33 -2.28
C PHE A 25 -6.26 5.86 -2.29
N GLU A 26 -5.90 6.68 -3.28
CA GLU A 26 -4.60 7.36 -3.31
C GLU A 26 -4.36 8.16 -2.04
N LEU A 27 -5.37 8.92 -1.64
CA LEU A 27 -5.28 9.76 -0.45
C LEU A 27 -5.12 8.92 0.82
N LEU A 28 -5.82 7.81 0.91
CA LEU A 28 -5.65 6.87 2.02
C LEU A 28 -4.21 6.38 2.12
N CYS A 29 -3.62 5.97 0.99
CA CYS A 29 -2.23 5.52 0.96
C CYS A 29 -1.28 6.62 1.40
N ASP A 30 -1.45 7.84 0.91
CA ASP A 30 -0.66 8.99 1.32
C ASP A 30 -0.72 9.21 2.83
N LEU A 31 -1.92 9.18 3.39
CA LEU A 31 -2.13 9.41 4.82
C LEU A 31 -1.51 8.30 5.67
N ILE A 32 -1.59 7.06 5.21
CA ILE A 32 -0.97 5.93 5.91
C ILE A 32 0.54 6.16 6.04
N PHE A 33 1.22 6.48 4.96
CA PHE A 33 2.67 6.67 4.99
C PHE A 33 3.07 7.94 5.75
N ALA A 34 2.34 9.03 5.57
CA ALA A 34 2.60 10.26 6.31
C ALA A 34 2.46 10.05 7.81
N ASN A 35 1.41 9.36 8.24
CA ASN A 35 1.17 9.08 9.65
C ASN A 35 2.21 8.11 10.24
N ALA A 36 2.86 7.32 9.39
CA ALA A 36 3.95 6.44 9.79
C ALA A 36 5.32 7.13 9.80
N GLY A 37 5.37 8.43 9.50
CA GLY A 37 6.61 9.21 9.54
C GLY A 37 7.39 9.25 8.23
N TRP A 38 6.86 8.71 7.15
CA TRP A 38 7.54 8.78 5.86
C TRP A 38 7.34 10.15 5.21
N GLN A 39 8.41 10.69 4.65
CA GLN A 39 8.37 11.95 3.90
C GLN A 39 8.45 11.68 2.41
N ARG A 40 7.61 12.35 1.64
CA ARG A 40 7.65 12.26 0.19
C ARG A 40 8.80 13.10 -0.34
N ILE A 41 9.72 12.46 -1.07
CA ILE A 41 10.78 13.15 -1.79
C ILE A 41 10.29 13.53 -3.18
N ALA A 42 9.62 12.59 -3.86
CA ALA A 42 9.12 12.83 -5.20
C ALA A 42 7.91 11.93 -5.49
N THR A 43 7.07 12.37 -6.44
CA THR A 43 6.06 11.53 -7.06
C THR A 43 6.52 11.30 -8.49
N LEU A 44 6.72 10.03 -8.86
CA LEU A 44 7.27 9.65 -10.15
C LEU A 44 6.17 9.05 -11.02
N GLY A 45 6.15 9.44 -12.30
CA GLY A 45 5.33 8.78 -13.30
C GLY A 45 3.84 8.69 -12.98
N GLY A 46 3.27 9.70 -12.33
CA GLY A 46 1.86 9.70 -11.97
C GLY A 46 0.94 9.63 -13.17
N THR A 47 0.06 8.62 -13.22
CA THR A 47 -1.02 8.51 -14.18
C THR A 47 -2.35 8.53 -13.43
N GLU A 48 -3.47 8.47 -14.18
CA GLU A 48 -4.79 8.49 -13.54
C GLU A 48 -5.03 7.34 -12.56
N LYS A 49 -4.33 6.21 -12.71
CA LYS A 49 -4.60 5.01 -11.92
C LYS A 49 -3.36 4.33 -11.38
N ALA A 50 -2.26 5.05 -11.34
CA ALA A 50 -1.01 4.53 -10.83
C ALA A 50 -0.13 5.67 -10.34
N ILE A 51 0.47 5.51 -9.18
CA ILE A 51 1.39 6.47 -8.61
C ILE A 51 2.62 5.76 -8.14
N ASP A 52 3.77 6.37 -8.42
CA ASP A 52 5.05 5.92 -7.91
C ASP A 52 5.52 6.95 -6.90
N LEU A 53 5.76 6.52 -5.68
CA LEU A 53 6.19 7.39 -4.60
C LEU A 53 7.62 7.09 -4.19
N ASP A 54 8.41 8.13 -4.07
CA ASP A 54 9.77 8.08 -3.52
C ASP A 54 9.71 8.66 -2.12
N LEU A 55 9.87 7.81 -1.13
CA LEU A 55 9.72 8.16 0.28
C LEU A 55 11.01 7.96 1.05
N MET A 56 11.17 8.74 2.11
CA MET A 56 12.30 8.63 3.02
C MET A 56 11.83 8.71 4.46
N SER A 57 12.42 7.88 5.31
CA SER A 57 12.26 8.01 6.76
C SER A 57 13.28 9.02 7.27
N PRO A 58 12.86 10.16 7.84
CA PRO A 58 13.82 11.16 8.30
C PRO A 58 14.67 10.70 9.48
N VAL A 59 14.17 9.73 10.24
CA VAL A 59 14.89 9.23 11.42
C VAL A 59 16.00 8.25 11.01
N THR A 60 15.72 7.35 10.09
CA THR A 60 16.66 6.28 9.70
C THR A 60 17.42 6.55 8.41
N GLY A 61 16.91 7.48 7.59
CA GLY A 61 17.44 7.73 6.25
C GLY A 61 17.04 6.65 5.24
N ARG A 62 16.23 5.68 5.63
CA ARG A 62 15.81 4.60 4.72
C ARG A 62 14.95 5.15 3.60
N ARG A 63 15.15 4.59 2.42
CA ARG A 63 14.43 4.98 1.20
C ARG A 63 13.44 3.87 0.82
N LEU A 64 12.22 4.27 0.53
CA LEU A 64 11.12 3.37 0.19
C LEU A 64 10.54 3.77 -1.16
N PHE A 65 10.44 2.80 -2.05
CA PHE A 65 9.76 2.95 -3.33
C PHE A 65 8.38 2.31 -3.23
N VAL A 66 7.33 3.10 -3.46
CA VAL A 66 5.95 2.63 -3.36
C VAL A 66 5.27 2.73 -4.71
N GLN A 67 4.73 1.61 -5.17
CA GLN A 67 3.86 1.54 -6.34
C GLN A 67 2.42 1.40 -5.86
N VAL A 68 1.56 2.31 -6.26
CA VAL A 68 0.12 2.24 -5.95
C VAL A 68 -0.64 2.03 -7.24
N LYS A 69 -1.37 0.93 -7.34
CA LYS A 69 -2.10 0.55 -8.55
C LYS A 69 -3.59 0.35 -8.25
N SER A 70 -4.44 0.83 -9.14
CA SER A 70 -5.87 0.58 -9.07
C SER A 70 -6.17 -0.90 -9.31
N ARG A 71 -5.57 -1.49 -10.33
CA ARG A 71 -5.65 -2.91 -10.64
C ARG A 71 -4.28 -3.42 -11.04
N SER A 72 -3.98 -4.65 -10.68
CA SER A 72 -2.72 -5.27 -11.10
C SER A 72 -2.79 -6.79 -10.97
N ASN A 73 -1.81 -7.44 -11.57
CA ASN A 73 -1.62 -8.88 -11.52
C ASN A 73 -0.16 -9.20 -11.23
N LYS A 74 0.14 -10.49 -11.08
CA LYS A 74 1.49 -10.96 -10.79
C LYS A 74 2.51 -10.51 -11.85
N LYS A 75 2.12 -10.51 -13.12
CA LYS A 75 3.01 -10.13 -14.21
C LYS A 75 3.48 -8.69 -14.09
N THR A 76 2.58 -7.78 -13.78
CA THR A 76 2.90 -6.37 -13.57
C THR A 76 3.78 -6.19 -12.33
N PHE A 77 3.48 -6.89 -11.26
CA PHE A 77 4.30 -6.87 -10.06
C PHE A 77 5.74 -7.28 -10.35
N ILE A 78 5.95 -8.37 -11.09
CA ILE A 78 7.27 -8.86 -11.46
C ILE A 78 8.06 -7.81 -12.25
N LYS A 79 7.38 -7.08 -13.13
CA LYS A 79 8.00 -6.00 -13.89
C LYS A 79 8.56 -4.91 -12.97
N TYR A 80 7.78 -4.48 -11.98
CA TYR A 80 8.24 -3.46 -11.03
C TYR A 80 9.31 -3.99 -10.09
N LEU A 81 9.27 -5.26 -9.78
CA LEU A 81 10.32 -5.90 -8.98
C LEU A 81 11.67 -5.82 -9.71
N ALA A 82 11.67 -6.06 -11.02
CA ALA A 82 12.88 -5.92 -11.84
C ALA A 82 13.39 -4.47 -11.84
N GLU A 83 12.49 -3.50 -11.95
CA GLU A 83 12.87 -2.07 -11.86
C GLU A 83 13.48 -1.74 -10.51
N PHE A 84 12.92 -2.25 -9.42
CA PHE A 84 13.48 -2.07 -8.08
C PHE A 84 14.90 -2.60 -7.98
N ASP A 85 15.16 -3.78 -8.54
CA ASP A 85 16.48 -4.40 -8.51
C ASP A 85 17.54 -3.58 -9.29
N GLU A 86 17.11 -2.76 -10.24
CA GLU A 86 18.01 -1.89 -11.02
C GLU A 86 18.32 -0.57 -10.31
N HIS A 87 17.61 -0.24 -9.23
CA HIS A 87 17.72 1.04 -8.52
C HIS A 87 18.30 0.84 -7.13
N ASP A 88 19.58 1.07 -6.95
CA ASP A 88 20.28 0.83 -5.68
C ASP A 88 19.94 1.83 -4.58
N GLN A 89 19.29 2.95 -4.93
CA GLN A 89 18.98 3.99 -3.95
C GLN A 89 17.86 3.62 -2.98
N TYR A 90 17.08 2.59 -3.26
CA TYR A 90 15.96 2.19 -2.42
C TYR A 90 16.32 1.00 -1.55
N ASP A 91 15.92 1.08 -0.28
CA ASP A 91 16.09 -0.01 0.68
C ASP A 91 14.94 -1.02 0.63
N GLU A 92 13.75 -0.54 0.27
CA GLU A 92 12.52 -1.35 0.26
C GLU A 92 11.61 -0.95 -0.89
N MET A 93 10.77 -1.90 -1.31
CA MET A 93 9.71 -1.67 -2.28
C MET A 93 8.38 -2.19 -1.73
N TYR A 94 7.34 -1.35 -1.75
CA TYR A 94 5.98 -1.74 -1.41
C TYR A 94 5.10 -1.60 -2.64
N PHE A 95 4.33 -2.65 -2.92
CA PHE A 95 3.41 -2.68 -4.03
C PHE A 95 2.00 -2.77 -3.46
N ILE A 96 1.20 -1.73 -3.69
CA ILE A 96 -0.14 -1.58 -3.12
C ILE A 96 -1.17 -1.64 -4.23
N VAL A 97 -2.15 -2.53 -4.11
CA VAL A 97 -3.16 -2.73 -5.14
C VAL A 97 -4.55 -2.61 -4.53
N HIS A 98 -5.36 -1.74 -5.12
CA HIS A 98 -6.76 -1.57 -4.73
C HIS A 98 -7.60 -2.82 -5.07
N SER A 99 -7.47 -3.29 -6.30
CA SER A 99 -8.24 -4.43 -6.83
C SER A 99 -7.32 -5.41 -7.55
N PRO A 100 -6.66 -6.30 -6.81
CA PRO A 100 -5.74 -7.25 -7.44
C PRO A 100 -6.49 -8.34 -8.21
N LYS A 101 -5.86 -8.84 -9.26
CA LYS A 101 -6.28 -10.06 -9.96
C LYS A 101 -5.48 -11.24 -9.41
N GLY A 102 -6.18 -12.19 -8.83
CA GLY A 102 -5.56 -13.37 -8.24
C GLY A 102 -5.18 -13.17 -6.78
N ASP A 103 -4.54 -14.16 -6.21
CA ASP A 103 -4.14 -14.20 -4.82
C ASP A 103 -2.76 -13.55 -4.66
N VAL A 104 -2.74 -12.35 -4.08
CA VAL A 104 -1.48 -11.59 -3.90
C VAL A 104 -0.46 -12.31 -3.03
N SER A 105 -0.90 -13.19 -2.15
CA SER A 105 0.02 -13.96 -1.30
C SER A 105 0.93 -14.87 -2.11
N LYS A 106 0.55 -15.18 -3.33
CA LYS A 106 1.33 -16.01 -4.24
C LYS A 106 2.26 -15.23 -5.15
N TRP A 107 2.20 -13.91 -5.11
CA TRP A 107 3.03 -13.07 -5.97
C TRP A 107 4.48 -13.03 -5.47
N THR A 108 4.66 -13.00 -4.17
CA THR A 108 5.98 -13.06 -3.56
C THR A 108 6.26 -14.49 -3.13
N GLN A 109 7.16 -15.14 -3.81
CA GLN A 109 7.64 -16.45 -3.39
C GLN A 109 8.70 -16.35 -2.31
N ALA A 110 9.16 -15.19 -2.07
CA ALA A 110 10.32 -15.04 -1.25
C ALA A 110 10.00 -14.36 0.04
N THR A 111 10.62 -14.81 0.93
CA THR A 111 11.01 -14.30 2.21
C THR A 111 11.91 -13.06 2.12
N ASP A 112 11.91 -12.31 1.02
CA ASP A 112 12.69 -11.07 0.95
C ASP A 112 11.96 -9.99 1.77
N PRO A 113 12.51 -9.60 2.94
CA PRO A 113 11.85 -8.63 3.80
C PRO A 113 11.80 -7.23 3.19
N LYS A 114 12.52 -7.00 2.10
CA LYS A 114 12.55 -5.70 1.42
C LYS A 114 11.34 -5.46 0.54
N ILE A 115 10.63 -6.51 0.16
CA ILE A 115 9.54 -6.44 -0.79
C ILE A 115 8.24 -6.81 -0.09
N LYS A 116 7.24 -5.95 -0.18
CA LYS A 116 5.91 -6.22 0.37
C LYS A 116 4.83 -5.90 -0.63
N VAL A 117 3.79 -6.73 -0.66
CA VAL A 117 2.59 -6.51 -1.46
C VAL A 117 1.42 -6.35 -0.49
N PHE A 118 0.70 -5.25 -0.61
CA PHE A 118 -0.46 -4.96 0.24
C PHE A 118 -1.72 -4.90 -0.61
N ALA A 119 -2.75 -5.60 -0.17
CA ALA A 119 -4.09 -5.52 -0.75
C ALA A 119 -5.09 -5.88 0.33
N GLY A 120 -6.35 -5.46 0.16
CA GLY A 120 -7.44 -5.85 1.05
C GLY A 120 -7.13 -5.77 2.54
N PRO A 121 -7.05 -6.93 3.21
CA PRO A 121 -6.84 -6.96 4.67
C PRO A 121 -5.56 -6.29 5.15
N ASP A 122 -4.51 -6.31 4.33
CA ASP A 122 -3.25 -5.65 4.70
C ASP A 122 -3.42 -4.15 4.81
N ILE A 123 -4.15 -3.57 3.86
CA ILE A 123 -4.42 -2.13 3.85
C ILE A 123 -5.34 -1.76 5.01
N ALA A 124 -6.29 -2.63 5.33
CA ALA A 124 -7.16 -2.43 6.50
C ALA A 124 -6.35 -2.37 7.79
N LYS A 125 -5.37 -3.26 7.97
CA LYS A 125 -4.48 -3.25 9.14
C LYS A 125 -3.68 -1.95 9.22
N LEU A 126 -3.15 -1.49 8.10
CA LEU A 126 -2.42 -0.22 8.04
C LEU A 126 -3.32 0.97 8.38
N THR A 127 -4.58 0.93 7.93
CA THR A 127 -5.56 1.97 8.24
C THR A 127 -5.82 2.07 9.75
N VAL A 128 -5.97 0.93 10.42
CA VAL A 128 -6.12 0.87 11.87
C VAL A 128 -4.90 1.45 12.57
N SER A 129 -3.71 0.98 12.19
CA SER A 129 -2.44 1.40 12.79
C SER A 129 -2.17 2.89 12.60
N ALA A 130 -2.62 3.45 11.50
CA ALA A 130 -2.45 4.87 11.18
C ALA A 130 -3.51 5.77 11.84
N GLY A 131 -4.50 5.19 12.52
CA GLY A 131 -5.57 5.96 13.16
C GLY A 131 -6.55 6.59 12.18
N LEU A 132 -6.80 5.92 11.04
CA LEU A 132 -7.60 6.47 9.95
C LEU A 132 -8.99 5.85 9.81
N ILE A 133 -9.46 5.15 10.84
CA ILE A 133 -10.79 4.52 10.78
C ILE A 133 -11.89 5.56 10.57
N ASP A 134 -11.87 6.64 11.35
CA ASP A 134 -12.89 7.70 11.23
C ASP A 134 -12.84 8.37 9.85
N TRP A 135 -11.64 8.62 9.36
CA TRP A 135 -11.45 9.19 8.02
C TRP A 135 -12.11 8.29 6.96
N LEU A 136 -11.83 6.98 7.04
CA LEU A 136 -12.37 6.01 6.09
C LEU A 136 -13.90 5.96 6.13
N ILE A 137 -14.48 5.91 7.33
CA ILE A 137 -15.93 5.89 7.51
C ILE A 137 -16.58 7.13 6.89
N LYS A 138 -16.00 8.30 7.13
CA LYS A 138 -16.51 9.57 6.58
C LYS A 138 -16.44 9.58 5.05
N LYS A 139 -15.38 9.05 4.46
CA LYS A 139 -15.25 8.98 3.00
C LYS A 139 -16.25 8.04 2.36
N CYS A 140 -16.66 7.01 3.06
CA CYS A 140 -17.62 6.00 2.57
C CYS A 140 -19.09 6.34 2.91
N SER A 141 -19.34 7.43 3.60
CA SER A 141 -20.69 7.82 4.02
C SER A 141 -21.39 8.73 3.03
#